data_191fb12ad75b9c075e14c04fdf592057
#
_entry.id   191fb12ad75b9c075e14c04fdf592057
#
_cell.length_a   1.000
_cell.length_b   1.000
_cell.length_c   1.000
_cell.angle_alpha   90.00
_cell.angle_beta   90.00
_cell.angle_gamma   90.00
#
_symmetry.space_group_name_H-M   'P 1'
#
loop_
_entity.id
_entity.type
_entity.pdbx_description
1 polymer ?
#
loop_
_entity_poly.entity_id
_entity_poly.type
_entity_poly.pdbx_seq_one_letter_code
_entity_poly.pdbx_strand_id
1 'polypeptide(L)'
;ILFMKQTIRIKYFTDKIEKLTYIDGKSDWIDLRAADNVSLKKGEFALIPLGIAMELPASYEAHVVPRSSTFKNFGIIQTNHMGVIDESYCGDNDQWFMPVLAVRDTEIHVNDRICQFRIMEHQPTISFEECTTLNGTDRGGFGSTGRA
;
A
#
# COMPACT_ATOMS: atom_id res chain seq x y z
N ILE A 1 0.23 25.06 -13.76
CA ILE A 1 -0.58 23.98 -13.16
C ILE A 1 -0.59 24.19 -11.66
N LEU A 2 -1.79 24.35 -11.12
CA LEU A 2 -1.95 24.44 -9.69
C LEU A 2 -2.13 23.04 -9.12
N PHE A 3 -1.14 22.60 -8.31
CA PHE A 3 -1.30 21.40 -7.51
C PHE A 3 -2.09 21.77 -6.27
N MET A 4 -3.36 21.36 -6.22
CA MET A 4 -4.18 21.61 -5.04
C MET A 4 -3.73 20.71 -3.90
N LYS A 5 -3.45 21.33 -2.75
CA LYS A 5 -3.16 20.60 -1.53
C LYS A 5 -4.41 19.84 -1.08
N GLN A 6 -4.28 18.55 -0.84
CA GLN A 6 -5.31 17.74 -0.24
C GLN A 6 -5.01 17.56 1.24
N THR A 7 -6.05 17.53 2.05
CA THR A 7 -5.92 17.29 3.49
C THR A 7 -6.50 15.93 3.83
N ILE A 8 -5.72 15.11 4.53
CA ILE A 8 -6.16 13.82 5.06
C ILE A 8 -6.31 13.96 6.56
N ARG A 9 -7.49 13.63 7.08
CA ARG A 9 -7.66 13.52 8.53
C ARG A 9 -7.10 12.16 8.95
N ILE A 10 -6.21 12.16 9.93
CA ILE A 10 -5.52 10.97 10.37
C ILE A 10 -5.67 10.77 11.87
N LYS A 11 -5.93 9.54 12.27
CA LYS A 11 -5.94 9.11 13.66
C LYS A 11 -4.73 8.22 13.90
N TYR A 12 -4.01 8.46 14.98
CA TYR A 12 -2.91 7.60 15.44
C TYR A 12 -3.40 6.74 16.60
N PHE A 13 -3.14 5.43 16.53
CA PHE A 13 -3.52 4.48 17.59
C PHE A 13 -2.45 4.38 18.67
N THR A 14 -1.28 4.94 18.44
CA THR A 14 -0.15 4.88 19.37
C THR A 14 0.70 6.14 19.21
N ASP A 15 1.42 6.50 20.26
CA ASP A 15 2.44 7.57 20.22
C ASP A 15 3.85 7.02 19.95
N LYS A 16 3.99 5.71 19.74
CA LYS A 16 5.28 5.04 19.57
C LYS A 16 5.82 5.13 18.14
N ILE A 17 5.03 5.57 17.18
CA ILE A 17 5.46 5.79 15.81
C ILE A 17 5.62 7.29 15.55
N GLU A 18 6.60 7.62 14.72
CA GLU A 18 6.74 8.99 14.25
C GLU A 18 5.55 9.39 13.39
N LYS A 19 5.14 10.66 13.46
CA LYS A 19 4.07 11.18 12.63
C LYS A 19 4.45 11.07 11.16
N LEU A 20 3.47 10.78 10.31
CA LEU A 20 3.70 10.63 8.87
C LEU A 20 4.10 11.96 8.25
N THR A 21 5.09 11.91 7.40
CA THR A 21 5.57 13.07 6.67
C THR A 21 6.29 12.66 5.40
N TYR A 22 6.40 13.59 4.45
CA TYR A 22 7.26 13.40 3.29
C TYR A 22 8.74 13.34 3.69
N ILE A 23 9.52 12.66 2.87
CA ILE A 23 10.97 12.81 2.90
C ILE A 23 11.29 13.89 1.87
N ASP A 24 11.53 15.10 2.36
CA ASP A 24 11.69 16.29 1.53
C ASP A 24 12.74 16.09 0.43
N GLY A 25 12.32 16.38 -0.82
CA GLY A 25 13.18 16.30 -1.98
C GLY A 25 13.61 14.89 -2.39
N LYS A 26 13.07 13.84 -1.75
CA LYS A 26 13.50 12.46 -1.99
C LYS A 26 12.40 11.51 -2.43
N SER A 27 11.17 11.73 -2.00
CA SER A 27 10.09 10.78 -2.28
C SER A 27 8.74 11.45 -2.36
N ASP A 28 7.95 11.02 -3.34
CA ASP A 28 6.54 11.34 -3.45
C ASP A 28 5.68 10.45 -2.52
N TRP A 29 6.14 9.24 -2.29
CA TRP A 29 5.48 8.28 -1.40
C TRP A 29 5.82 8.58 0.06
N ILE A 30 4.89 8.29 0.94
CA ILE A 30 5.03 8.52 2.38
C ILE A 30 5.26 7.19 3.07
N ASP A 31 6.31 7.11 3.88
CA ASP A 31 6.63 5.89 4.64
C ASP A 31 5.60 5.62 5.73
N LEU A 32 5.26 4.34 5.88
CA LEU A 32 4.44 3.80 6.96
C LEU A 32 5.29 2.95 7.89
N ARG A 33 4.93 2.94 9.16
CA ARG A 33 5.73 2.34 10.22
C ARG A 33 4.98 1.23 10.92
N ALA A 34 5.71 0.23 11.38
CA ALA A 34 5.16 -0.81 12.23
C ALA A 34 4.74 -0.18 13.57
N ALA A 35 3.52 -0.45 14.00
CA ALA A 35 2.99 0.07 15.27
C ALA A 35 3.27 -0.85 16.45
N ASP A 36 3.85 -2.02 16.20
CA ASP A 36 4.13 -3.00 17.23
C ASP A 36 5.40 -3.77 16.90
N ASN A 37 5.98 -4.42 17.91
CA ASN A 37 7.06 -5.37 17.73
C ASN A 37 6.48 -6.68 17.21
N VAL A 38 7.09 -7.25 16.17
CA VAL A 38 6.62 -8.49 15.55
C VAL A 38 7.81 -9.41 15.33
N SER A 39 7.75 -10.61 15.90
CA SER A 39 8.73 -11.67 15.65
C SER A 39 8.06 -12.73 14.78
N LEU A 40 8.71 -13.07 13.66
CA LEU A 40 8.18 -14.05 12.72
C LEU A 40 9.23 -15.12 12.45
N LYS A 41 8.77 -16.37 12.39
CA LYS A 41 9.56 -17.49 11.88
C LYS A 41 9.37 -17.60 10.38
N LYS A 42 10.36 -18.13 9.69
CA LYS A 42 10.26 -18.42 8.25
C LYS A 42 8.95 -19.16 7.95
N GLY A 43 8.19 -18.63 6.99
CA GLY A 43 6.92 -19.21 6.56
C GLY A 43 5.70 -18.71 7.32
N GLU A 44 5.85 -17.92 8.36
CA GLU A 44 4.71 -17.36 9.09
C GLU A 44 4.11 -16.16 8.39
N PHE A 45 2.78 -16.06 8.47
CA PHE A 45 1.99 -14.93 8.01
C PHE A 45 1.64 -14.04 9.20
N ALA A 46 1.60 -12.73 8.97
CA ALA A 46 1.12 -11.77 9.97
C ALA A 46 0.46 -10.57 9.32
N LEU A 47 -0.48 -9.98 10.04
CA LEU A 47 -1.02 -8.65 9.76
C LEU A 47 -0.29 -7.67 10.69
N ILE A 48 0.62 -6.88 10.14
CA ILE A 48 1.39 -5.92 10.94
C ILE A 48 0.59 -4.63 11.05
N PRO A 49 0.23 -4.19 12.27
CA PRO A 49 -0.52 -2.95 12.42
C PRO A 49 0.38 -1.76 12.06
N LEU A 50 -0.19 -0.80 11.34
CA LEU A 50 0.50 0.42 10.94
C LEU A 50 0.17 1.62 11.85
N GLY A 51 -0.74 1.43 12.81
CA GLY A 51 -1.03 2.40 13.86
C GLY A 51 -1.79 3.64 13.42
N ILE A 52 -2.42 3.60 12.27
CA ILE A 52 -3.13 4.75 11.70
C ILE A 52 -4.47 4.35 11.10
N ALA A 53 -5.40 5.29 11.08
CA ALA A 53 -6.62 5.26 10.28
C ALA A 53 -6.79 6.63 9.64
N MET A 54 -7.38 6.67 8.45
CA MET A 54 -7.47 7.92 7.68
C MET A 54 -8.84 8.12 7.05
N GLU A 55 -9.23 9.39 6.94
CA GLU A 55 -10.29 9.82 6.02
C GLU A 55 -9.61 10.36 4.77
N LEU A 56 -9.66 9.59 3.69
CA LEU A 56 -9.09 10.01 2.42
C LEU A 56 -9.96 11.10 1.79
N PRO A 57 -9.39 11.98 0.96
CA PRO A 57 -10.20 12.93 0.21
C PRO A 57 -11.23 12.22 -0.67
N ALA A 58 -12.37 12.84 -0.88
CA ALA A 58 -13.41 12.26 -1.75
C ALA A 58 -12.84 11.94 -3.13
N SER A 59 -13.22 10.79 -3.67
CA SER A 59 -12.78 10.28 -4.96
C SER A 59 -11.31 9.88 -5.03
N TYR A 60 -10.69 9.60 -3.88
CA TYR A 60 -9.34 9.06 -3.82
C TYR A 60 -9.31 7.71 -3.11
N GLU A 61 -8.34 6.93 -3.45
CA GLU A 61 -7.99 5.70 -2.76
C GLU A 61 -6.51 5.72 -2.40
N ALA A 62 -6.10 4.96 -1.41
CA ALA A 62 -4.69 4.84 -1.05
C ALA A 62 -4.14 3.52 -1.56
N HIS A 63 -2.89 3.55 -2.02
CA HIS A 63 -2.14 2.38 -2.43
C HIS A 63 -0.97 2.19 -1.50
N VAL A 64 -0.84 1.00 -0.93
CA VAL A 64 0.22 0.64 0.02
C VAL A 64 1.11 -0.43 -0.62
N VAL A 65 2.39 -0.14 -0.70
CA VAL A 65 3.39 -1.05 -1.29
C VAL A 65 4.61 -1.14 -0.38
N PRO A 66 5.43 -2.19 -0.51
CA PRO A 66 6.70 -2.25 0.21
C PRO A 66 7.63 -1.11 -0.21
N ARG A 67 8.59 -0.79 0.67
CA ARG A 67 9.72 0.07 0.30
C ARG A 67 10.74 -0.78 -0.46
N SER A 68 11.62 -0.12 -1.21
CA SER A 68 12.69 -0.83 -1.95
C SER A 68 13.59 -1.68 -1.05
N SER A 69 13.73 -1.29 0.22
CA SER A 69 14.56 -1.98 1.20
C SER A 69 13.81 -2.97 2.09
N THR A 70 12.50 -3.08 1.95
CA THR A 70 11.69 -3.90 2.87
C THR A 70 12.11 -5.36 2.87
N PHE A 71 12.24 -5.97 1.71
CA PHE A 71 12.63 -7.36 1.62
C PHE A 71 14.05 -7.59 2.15
N LYS A 72 14.99 -6.74 1.76
CA LYS A 72 16.38 -6.85 2.20
C LYS A 72 16.50 -6.73 3.71
N ASN A 73 15.85 -5.74 4.30
CA ASN A 73 16.01 -5.46 5.73
C ASN A 73 15.23 -6.41 6.61
N PHE A 74 14.06 -6.86 6.19
CA PHE A 74 13.15 -7.59 7.06
C PHE A 74 12.83 -9.01 6.59
N GLY A 75 13.16 -9.37 5.36
CA GLY A 75 12.85 -10.71 4.84
C GLY A 75 11.35 -10.99 4.80
N ILE A 76 10.54 -9.98 4.51
CA ILE A 76 9.09 -10.10 4.40
C ILE A 76 8.62 -9.74 2.99
N ILE A 77 7.57 -10.43 2.56
CA ILE A 77 6.87 -10.15 1.31
C ILE A 77 5.46 -9.69 1.66
N GLN A 78 5.04 -8.57 1.08
CA GLN A 78 3.65 -8.14 1.21
C GLN A 78 2.76 -9.06 0.39
N THR A 79 1.84 -9.75 1.05
CA THR A 79 1.10 -10.85 0.42
C THR A 79 0.04 -10.41 -0.58
N ASN A 80 -0.42 -9.17 -0.47
CA ASN A 80 -1.39 -8.61 -1.42
C ASN A 80 -0.71 -7.76 -2.51
N HIS A 81 0.61 -7.76 -2.61
CA HIS A 81 1.41 -6.95 -3.53
C HIS A 81 1.19 -5.46 -3.37
N MET A 82 -0.04 -5.00 -3.51
CA MET A 82 -0.44 -3.62 -3.30
C MET A 82 -1.72 -3.62 -2.46
N GLY A 83 -1.66 -3.01 -1.30
CA GLY A 83 -2.84 -2.77 -0.48
C GLY A 83 -3.65 -1.65 -1.12
N VAL A 84 -4.95 -1.85 -1.26
CA VAL A 84 -5.86 -0.80 -1.74
C VAL A 84 -6.80 -0.44 -0.61
N ILE A 85 -6.71 0.82 -0.19
CA ILE A 85 -7.56 1.35 0.87
C ILE A 85 -8.62 2.23 0.22
N ASP A 86 -9.86 1.77 0.26
CA ASP A 86 -10.98 2.52 -0.25
C ASP A 86 -11.31 3.71 0.65
N GLU A 87 -11.87 4.78 0.08
CA GLU A 87 -12.28 5.94 0.87
C GLU A 87 -13.33 5.61 1.93
N SER A 88 -14.11 4.55 1.74
CA SER A 88 -15.10 4.09 2.71
C SER A 88 -14.48 3.45 3.96
N TYR A 89 -13.19 3.10 3.92
CA TYR A 89 -12.47 2.54 5.06
C TYR A 89 -11.93 3.68 5.92
N CYS A 90 -12.82 4.37 6.63
CA CYS A 90 -12.54 5.63 7.31
C CYS A 90 -13.11 5.74 8.72
N GLY A 91 -13.43 4.59 9.33
CA GLY A 91 -13.98 4.56 10.69
C GLY A 91 -12.88 4.67 11.75
N ASP A 92 -13.30 4.95 12.98
CA ASP A 92 -12.40 5.11 14.13
C ASP A 92 -11.55 3.88 14.41
N ASN A 93 -12.02 2.70 14.03
CA ASN A 93 -11.34 1.43 14.25
C ASN A 93 -10.82 0.80 12.96
N ASP A 94 -10.89 1.52 11.85
CA ASP A 94 -10.41 1.05 10.56
C ASP A 94 -8.91 1.28 10.43
N GLN A 95 -8.15 0.59 11.28
CA GLN A 95 -6.70 0.66 11.26
C GLN A 95 -6.14 0.02 10.00
N TRP A 96 -5.07 0.62 9.49
CA TRP A 96 -4.33 0.07 8.37
C TRP A 96 -3.36 -1.01 8.83
N PHE A 97 -3.20 -2.05 8.01
CA PHE A 97 -2.31 -3.17 8.26
C PHE A 97 -1.49 -3.50 7.01
N MET A 98 -0.31 -4.07 7.22
CA MET A 98 0.49 -4.66 6.15
C MET A 98 0.46 -6.18 6.31
N PRO A 99 -0.18 -6.93 5.38
CA PRO A 99 -0.14 -8.38 5.42
C PRO A 99 1.19 -8.87 4.86
N VAL A 100 1.89 -9.73 5.60
CA VAL A 100 3.23 -10.18 5.22
C VAL A 100 3.42 -11.68 5.39
N LEU A 101 4.28 -12.23 4.55
CA LEU A 101 4.84 -13.58 4.70
C LEU A 101 6.34 -13.43 4.97
N ALA A 102 6.82 -14.05 6.04
CA ALA A 102 8.25 -14.07 6.36
C ALA A 102 8.94 -15.17 5.56
N VAL A 103 9.99 -14.82 4.84
CA VAL A 103 10.80 -15.80 4.08
C VAL A 103 12.04 -16.24 4.86
N ARG A 104 12.28 -15.64 6.01
CA ARG A 104 13.30 -16.04 6.98
C ARG A 104 12.84 -15.63 8.37
N ASP A 105 13.48 -16.17 9.42
CA ASP A 105 13.25 -15.67 10.78
C ASP A 105 13.60 -14.19 10.83
N THR A 106 12.73 -13.38 11.40
CA THR A 106 12.90 -11.93 11.38
C THR A 106 12.23 -11.27 12.57
N GLU A 107 12.74 -10.09 12.93
CA GLU A 107 12.14 -9.25 13.94
C GLU A 107 11.92 -7.86 13.35
N ILE A 108 10.72 -7.34 13.57
CA ILE A 108 10.34 -5.99 13.18
C ILE A 108 10.06 -5.25 14.47
N HIS A 109 10.66 -4.08 14.62
CA HIS A 109 10.49 -3.28 15.82
C HIS A 109 9.50 -2.15 15.56
N VAL A 110 8.78 -1.77 16.61
CA VAL A 110 7.90 -0.61 16.57
C VAL A 110 8.66 0.59 16.00
N ASN A 111 8.01 1.35 15.14
CA ASN A 111 8.55 2.51 14.43
C ASN A 111 9.45 2.17 13.22
N ASP A 112 9.73 0.92 12.93
CA ASP A 112 10.41 0.54 11.70
C ASP A 112 9.58 0.94 10.48
N ARG A 113 10.21 1.50 9.46
CA ARG A 113 9.56 1.84 8.19
C ARG A 113 9.49 0.58 7.33
N ILE A 114 8.30 0.02 7.15
CA ILE A 114 8.11 -1.28 6.51
C ILE A 114 7.39 -1.22 5.17
N CYS A 115 6.67 -0.16 4.91
CA CYS A 115 5.98 0.04 3.64
C CYS A 115 5.77 1.54 3.40
N GLN A 116 5.06 1.87 2.34
CA GLN A 116 4.82 3.25 1.94
C GLN A 116 3.49 3.36 1.22
N PHE A 117 2.93 4.57 1.17
CA PHE A 117 1.67 4.79 0.49
C PHE A 117 1.66 6.08 -0.32
N ARG A 118 0.74 6.12 -1.26
CA ARG A 118 0.29 7.34 -1.93
C ARG A 118 -1.20 7.23 -2.19
N ILE A 119 -1.85 8.36 -2.50
CA ILE A 119 -3.24 8.36 -2.91
C ILE A 119 -3.35 8.54 -4.41
N MET A 120 -4.42 7.97 -4.99
CA MET A 120 -4.72 8.04 -6.42
C MET A 120 -6.19 8.37 -6.59
N GLU A 121 -6.51 9.12 -7.63
CA GLU A 121 -7.91 9.34 -7.99
C GLU A 121 -8.59 8.03 -8.38
N HIS A 122 -9.86 7.91 -8.05
CA HIS A 122 -10.68 6.80 -8.55
C HIS A 122 -10.73 6.81 -10.07
N GLN A 123 -10.81 5.63 -10.66
CA GLN A 123 -11.05 5.52 -12.09
C GLN A 123 -12.45 6.05 -12.43
N PRO A 124 -12.70 6.42 -13.69
CA PRO A 124 -14.06 6.79 -14.12
C PRO A 124 -15.04 5.67 -13.86
N THR A 125 -16.31 6.02 -13.63
CA THR A 125 -17.36 5.01 -13.52
C THR A 125 -17.45 4.23 -14.83
N ILE A 126 -17.35 2.90 -14.74
CA ILE A 126 -17.34 2.02 -15.89
C ILE A 126 -18.68 1.31 -15.98
N SER A 127 -19.24 1.24 -17.19
CA SER A 127 -20.33 0.34 -17.52
C SER A 127 -19.83 -0.64 -18.56
N PHE A 128 -20.31 -1.88 -18.49
CA PHE A 128 -19.92 -2.93 -19.45
C PHE A 128 -21.04 -3.15 -20.43
N GLU A 129 -20.70 -3.11 -21.73
CA GLU A 129 -21.60 -3.51 -22.80
C GLU A 129 -21.12 -4.87 -23.30
N GLU A 130 -21.91 -5.90 -23.07
CA GLU A 130 -21.57 -7.23 -23.53
C GLU A 130 -21.70 -7.30 -25.05
N CYS A 131 -20.71 -7.88 -25.71
CA CYS A 131 -20.71 -8.08 -27.15
C CYS A 131 -20.10 -9.44 -27.48
N THR A 132 -20.39 -9.95 -28.68
CA THR A 132 -19.85 -11.24 -29.12
C THR A 132 -18.53 -11.10 -29.86
N THR A 133 -18.24 -9.89 -30.35
CA THR A 133 -17.02 -9.61 -31.11
C THR A 133 -16.49 -8.23 -30.72
N LEU A 134 -15.17 -8.09 -30.74
CA LEU A 134 -14.47 -6.81 -30.59
C LEU A 134 -13.93 -6.39 -31.96
N ASN A 135 -13.77 -5.08 -32.16
CA ASN A 135 -13.44 -4.51 -33.48
C ASN A 135 -11.94 -4.55 -33.82
N GLY A 136 -11.08 -4.83 -32.85
CA GLY A 136 -9.64 -4.80 -33.06
C GLY A 136 -9.11 -6.07 -33.73
N THR A 137 -7.90 -5.97 -34.22
CA THR A 137 -7.13 -7.13 -34.68
C THR A 137 -6.43 -7.78 -33.51
N ASP A 138 -6.40 -9.10 -33.47
CA ASP A 138 -5.70 -9.84 -32.42
C ASP A 138 -4.22 -9.43 -32.39
N ARG A 139 -3.75 -9.00 -31.24
CA ARG A 139 -2.38 -8.58 -31.04
C ARG A 139 -1.48 -9.70 -30.51
N GLY A 140 -2.09 -10.62 -29.74
CA GLY A 140 -1.35 -11.62 -28.98
C GLY A 140 -0.81 -11.06 -27.66
N GLY A 141 -0.16 -11.91 -26.92
CA GLY A 141 0.41 -11.59 -25.62
C GLY A 141 1.30 -12.73 -25.16
N PHE A 142 1.77 -12.66 -23.90
CA PHE A 142 2.56 -13.74 -23.28
C PHE A 142 3.77 -14.21 -24.12
N GLY A 143 4.54 -13.25 -24.65
CA GLY A 143 5.72 -13.57 -25.44
C GLY A 143 5.45 -13.72 -26.94
N SER A 144 4.30 -13.28 -27.42
CA SER A 144 3.96 -13.32 -28.85
C SER A 144 4.95 -12.54 -29.73
N THR A 145 5.66 -11.56 -29.17
CA THR A 145 6.70 -10.78 -29.87
C THR A 145 8.07 -11.47 -29.88
N GLY A 146 8.15 -12.63 -29.27
CA GLY A 146 9.38 -13.41 -29.23
C GLY A 146 10.24 -13.13 -28.02
N ARG A 147 11.31 -13.90 -27.90
CA ARG A 147 12.20 -13.86 -26.73
C ARG A 147 13.47 -13.04 -26.99
N ALA A 148 13.81 -12.84 -28.23
CA ALA A 148 15.01 -12.12 -28.61
C ALA A 148 14.69 -10.85 -29.39
#